data_188ba19ac21a6e060cc2300f744dbb0f
#
_entry.id   188ba19ac21a6e060cc2300f744dbb0f
#
_cell.length_a   1.000
_cell.length_b   1.000
_cell.length_c   1.000
_cell.angle_alpha   90.00
_cell.angle_beta   90.00
_cell.angle_gamma   90.00
#
_symmetry.space_group_name_H-M   'P 1'
#
loop_
_entity.id
_entity.type
_entity.pdbx_description
1 polymer ?
#
loop_
_entity_poly.entity_id
_entity_poly.type
_entity_poly.pdbx_seq_one_letter_code
_entity_poly.pdbx_strand_id
1 'polypeptide(L)'
;DRMYTNFQPLFDGHRTIALSTNLQRTKKSMQAFESMLLEHNPKLEISAKVSVKDMYYLNPQSNKNPKVTEADLQWKDNKSPMRKEFEEYLQQYVDWKGFGSRIFTDLDKASELCDIEKFELDLYFICIHMPGVPVESKGFFDFFTADELENLAAFGDNYVMYVRFGHHPKSNGRGYSLSESLLNDFITKADSD
;
A
#
# COMPACT_ATOMS: atom_id res chain seq x y z
N ASP A 1 9.21 15.07 -13.82
CA ASP A 1 10.09 16.28 -13.90
C ASP A 1 11.03 16.38 -12.72
N ARG A 2 10.52 16.59 -11.50
CA ARG A 2 11.32 16.83 -10.29
C ARG A 2 12.34 15.73 -10.01
N MET A 3 11.94 14.47 -10.20
CA MET A 3 12.81 13.32 -9.99
C MET A 3 13.91 13.28 -11.05
N TYR A 4 13.58 13.47 -12.33
CA TYR A 4 14.58 13.50 -13.39
C TYR A 4 15.59 14.63 -13.18
N THR A 5 15.14 15.84 -12.89
CA THR A 5 16.02 16.98 -12.63
C THR A 5 17.03 16.74 -11.51
N ASN A 6 16.60 16.09 -10.41
CA ASN A 6 17.47 15.82 -9.27
C ASN A 6 18.42 14.64 -9.48
N PHE A 7 18.03 13.66 -10.32
CA PHE A 7 18.77 12.42 -10.50
C PHE A 7 19.25 12.19 -11.94
N GLN A 8 19.24 13.22 -12.77
CA GLN A 8 19.68 13.16 -14.17
C GLN A 8 21.02 12.44 -14.36
N PRO A 9 22.09 12.70 -13.55
CA PRO A 9 23.35 12.00 -13.71
C PRO A 9 23.28 10.48 -13.53
N LEU A 10 22.25 9.96 -12.84
CA LEU A 10 22.05 8.53 -12.65
C LEU A 10 21.40 7.85 -13.87
N PHE A 11 20.78 8.63 -14.76
CA PHE A 11 20.14 8.12 -15.97
C PHE A 11 21.01 8.35 -17.19
N ASP A 12 21.69 9.51 -17.28
CA ASP A 12 22.47 9.87 -18.46
C ASP A 12 23.74 9.01 -18.57
N GLY A 13 23.88 8.36 -19.72
CA GLY A 13 25.03 7.50 -19.99
C GLY A 13 24.94 6.09 -19.42
N HIS A 14 23.86 5.78 -18.70
CA HIS A 14 23.61 4.45 -18.11
C HIS A 14 22.42 3.76 -18.74
N ARG A 15 22.47 2.43 -18.78
CA ARG A 15 21.36 1.62 -19.21
C ARG A 15 20.31 1.54 -18.09
N THR A 16 19.09 1.92 -18.40
CA THR A 16 17.96 1.80 -17.45
C THR A 16 17.23 0.47 -17.66
N ILE A 17 17.01 -0.28 -16.60
CA ILE A 17 16.20 -1.49 -16.61
C ILE A 17 14.92 -1.22 -15.84
N ALA A 18 13.78 -1.24 -16.55
CA ALA A 18 12.47 -1.11 -15.96
C ALA A 18 11.83 -2.50 -15.78
N LEU A 19 11.47 -2.85 -14.55
CA LEU A 19 10.83 -4.12 -14.22
C LEU A 19 9.42 -3.89 -13.70
N SER A 20 8.47 -4.66 -14.18
CA SER A 20 7.10 -4.63 -13.71
C SER A 20 6.55 -6.04 -13.50
N THR A 21 5.59 -6.17 -12.60
CA THR A 21 4.75 -7.36 -12.52
C THR A 21 3.82 -7.45 -13.73
N ASN A 22 3.18 -8.59 -13.96
CA ASN A 22 2.27 -8.77 -15.09
C ASN A 22 0.86 -8.14 -14.88
N LEU A 23 0.64 -7.44 -13.78
CA LEU A 23 -0.61 -6.74 -13.51
C LEU A 23 -0.76 -5.51 -14.42
N GLN A 24 -1.98 -5.26 -14.89
CA GLN A 24 -2.24 -4.15 -15.81
C GLN A 24 -1.82 -2.79 -15.24
N ARG A 25 -2.14 -2.53 -13.97
CA ARG A 25 -1.80 -1.26 -13.31
C ARG A 25 -0.30 -1.02 -13.24
N THR A 26 0.48 -2.05 -12.88
CA THR A 26 1.94 -1.92 -12.74
C THR A 26 2.63 -1.75 -14.10
N LYS A 27 2.14 -2.43 -15.14
CA LYS A 27 2.61 -2.21 -16.52
C LYS A 27 2.35 -0.78 -17.00
N LYS A 28 1.15 -0.25 -16.73
CA LYS A 28 0.82 1.14 -17.10
C LYS A 28 1.66 2.15 -16.33
N SER A 29 1.91 1.92 -15.04
CA SER A 29 2.80 2.77 -14.24
C SER A 29 4.23 2.76 -14.78
N MET A 30 4.77 1.59 -15.12
CA MET A 30 6.08 1.45 -15.75
C MET A 30 6.13 2.22 -17.08
N GLN A 31 5.16 2.02 -17.97
CA GLN A 31 5.09 2.69 -19.27
C GLN A 31 5.01 4.23 -19.12
N ALA A 32 4.20 4.72 -18.18
CA ALA A 32 4.10 6.16 -17.93
C ALA A 32 5.43 6.74 -17.44
N PHE A 33 6.14 6.02 -16.58
CA PHE A 33 7.45 6.41 -16.09
C PHE A 33 8.50 6.42 -17.21
N GLU A 34 8.55 5.38 -18.04
CA GLU A 34 9.43 5.29 -19.21
C GLU A 34 9.17 6.45 -20.19
N SER A 35 7.90 6.71 -20.48
CA SER A 35 7.52 7.81 -21.38
C SER A 35 8.01 9.15 -20.85
N MET A 36 7.89 9.40 -19.56
CA MET A 36 8.37 10.63 -18.92
C MET A 36 9.91 10.74 -19.01
N LEU A 37 10.64 9.67 -18.78
CA LEU A 37 12.10 9.68 -18.91
C LEU A 37 12.54 9.96 -20.35
N LEU A 38 11.90 9.32 -21.34
CA LEU A 38 12.20 9.53 -22.77
C LEU A 38 11.78 10.93 -23.27
N GLU A 39 10.77 11.52 -22.68
CA GLU A 39 10.38 12.92 -22.95
C GLU A 39 11.49 13.91 -22.53
N HIS A 40 12.16 13.65 -21.40
CA HIS A 40 13.29 14.45 -20.92
C HIS A 40 14.59 14.14 -21.67
N ASN A 41 14.85 12.87 -21.97
CA ASN A 41 16.03 12.45 -22.72
C ASN A 41 15.71 11.32 -23.69
N PRO A 42 15.42 11.63 -24.97
CA PRO A 42 15.10 10.63 -25.99
C PRO A 42 16.23 9.64 -26.32
N LYS A 43 17.43 9.87 -25.81
CA LYS A 43 18.60 9.01 -26.05
C LYS A 43 18.78 7.95 -24.95
N LEU A 44 17.93 7.93 -23.94
CA LEU A 44 18.01 6.92 -22.89
C LEU A 44 17.75 5.52 -23.44
N GLU A 45 18.62 4.59 -23.10
CA GLU A 45 18.40 3.16 -23.38
C GLU A 45 17.60 2.53 -22.23
N ILE A 46 16.31 2.29 -22.46
CA ILE A 46 15.42 1.67 -21.49
C ILE A 46 15.09 0.26 -21.93
N SER A 47 15.40 -0.71 -21.09
CA SER A 47 15.02 -2.11 -21.29
C SER A 47 13.85 -2.48 -20.36
N ALA A 48 12.63 -2.43 -20.91
CA ALA A 48 11.42 -2.78 -20.18
C ALA A 48 11.22 -4.30 -20.13
N LYS A 49 10.93 -4.83 -18.96
CA LYS A 49 10.63 -6.26 -18.76
C LYS A 49 9.39 -6.44 -17.90
N VAL A 50 8.47 -7.29 -18.34
CA VAL A 50 7.33 -7.74 -17.55
C VAL A 50 7.61 -9.17 -17.09
N SER A 51 7.65 -9.37 -15.79
CA SER A 51 7.99 -10.68 -15.23
C SER A 51 6.84 -11.28 -14.43
N VAL A 52 6.56 -12.55 -14.70
CA VAL A 52 5.73 -13.42 -13.86
C VAL A 52 6.59 -14.16 -12.86
N LYS A 53 7.82 -14.48 -13.22
CA LYS A 53 8.77 -15.22 -12.40
C LYS A 53 9.16 -14.46 -11.14
N ASP A 54 9.34 -13.14 -11.29
CA ASP A 54 9.85 -12.28 -10.24
C ASP A 54 8.72 -11.60 -9.41
N MET A 55 7.48 -12.07 -9.59
CA MET A 55 6.31 -11.52 -8.89
C MET A 55 6.47 -11.49 -7.36
N TYR A 56 7.15 -12.47 -6.80
CA TYR A 56 7.26 -12.60 -5.35
C TYR A 56 8.13 -11.50 -4.71
N TYR A 57 9.12 -10.96 -5.42
CA TYR A 57 9.95 -9.88 -4.89
C TYR A 57 9.56 -8.49 -5.42
N LEU A 58 9.06 -8.40 -6.65
CA LEU A 58 8.48 -7.16 -7.19
C LEU A 58 7.17 -6.77 -6.51
N ASN A 59 6.44 -7.75 -6.00
CA ASN A 59 5.27 -7.57 -5.15
C ASN A 59 5.49 -8.34 -3.84
N PRO A 60 6.10 -7.72 -2.84
CA PRO A 60 6.42 -8.39 -1.59
C PRO A 60 5.18 -8.93 -0.86
N GLN A 61 4.00 -8.43 -1.17
CA GLN A 61 2.72 -8.91 -0.62
C GLN A 61 2.09 -10.04 -1.46
N SER A 62 2.78 -10.55 -2.48
CA SER A 62 2.27 -11.65 -3.29
C SER A 62 2.12 -12.93 -2.47
N ASN A 63 0.98 -13.61 -2.62
CA ASN A 63 0.75 -14.93 -2.03
C ASN A 63 1.71 -16.03 -2.49
N LYS A 64 2.53 -15.73 -3.51
CA LYS A 64 3.63 -16.59 -3.95
C LYS A 64 4.92 -16.40 -3.15
N ASN A 65 4.98 -15.35 -2.32
CA ASN A 65 6.08 -15.16 -1.39
C ASN A 65 5.83 -16.01 -0.12
N PRO A 66 6.69 -16.98 0.20
CA PRO A 66 6.49 -17.80 1.39
C PRO A 66 6.43 -17.00 2.70
N LYS A 67 7.16 -15.89 2.76
CA LYS A 67 7.15 -14.99 3.92
C LYS A 67 5.80 -14.27 4.11
N VAL A 68 5.06 -14.01 3.03
CA VAL A 68 3.70 -13.45 3.11
C VAL A 68 2.76 -14.41 3.82
N THR A 69 2.80 -15.69 3.46
CA THR A 69 1.96 -16.70 4.10
C THR A 69 2.21 -16.76 5.60
N GLU A 70 3.48 -16.70 6.02
CA GLU A 70 3.85 -16.70 7.43
C GLU A 70 3.37 -15.43 8.15
N ALA A 71 3.57 -14.25 7.56
CA ALA A 71 3.09 -12.98 8.10
C ALA A 71 1.55 -12.92 8.15
N ASP A 72 0.86 -13.42 7.12
CA ASP A 72 -0.60 -13.49 7.07
C ASP A 72 -1.17 -14.47 8.10
N LEU A 73 -0.51 -15.60 8.36
CA LEU A 73 -0.93 -16.53 9.40
C LEU A 73 -0.85 -15.87 10.78
N GLN A 74 0.23 -15.15 11.06
CA GLN A 74 0.38 -14.42 12.31
C GLN A 74 -0.65 -13.29 12.45
N TRP A 75 -0.95 -12.59 11.36
CA TRP A 75 -1.96 -11.54 11.33
C TRP A 75 -3.39 -12.07 11.51
N LYS A 76 -3.70 -13.22 10.95
CA LYS A 76 -5.01 -13.89 11.04
C LYS A 76 -5.22 -14.64 12.36
N ASP A 77 -4.16 -14.88 13.12
CA ASP A 77 -4.27 -15.52 14.44
C ASP A 77 -4.74 -14.49 15.48
N ASN A 78 -6.02 -14.54 15.81
CA ASN A 78 -6.65 -13.68 16.83
C ASN A 78 -6.04 -13.84 18.23
N LYS A 79 -5.24 -14.88 18.46
CA LYS A 79 -4.54 -15.10 19.73
C LYS A 79 -3.12 -14.50 19.72
N SER A 80 -2.64 -14.08 18.57
CA SER A 80 -1.30 -13.49 18.49
C SER A 80 -1.24 -12.17 19.29
N PRO A 81 -0.15 -11.90 20.01
CA PRO A 81 0.00 -10.65 20.75
C PRO A 81 -0.10 -9.41 19.87
N MET A 82 0.35 -9.53 18.62
CA MET A 82 0.28 -8.46 17.63
C MET A 82 -1.17 -8.16 17.21
N ARG A 83 -1.99 -9.20 17.01
CA ARG A 83 -3.40 -9.01 16.63
C ARG A 83 -4.22 -8.42 17.78
N LYS A 84 -3.98 -8.86 19.01
CA LYS A 84 -4.65 -8.29 20.20
C LYS A 84 -4.33 -6.81 20.39
N GLU A 85 -3.07 -6.41 20.29
CA GLU A 85 -2.68 -5.02 20.39
C GLU A 85 -3.33 -4.17 19.29
N PHE A 86 -3.43 -4.70 18.10
CA PHE A 86 -4.13 -4.05 17.00
C PHE A 86 -5.63 -3.86 17.29
N GLU A 87 -6.30 -4.87 17.82
CA GLU A 87 -7.72 -4.78 18.19
C GLU A 87 -7.97 -3.80 19.33
N GLU A 88 -7.08 -3.76 20.33
CA GLU A 88 -7.11 -2.78 21.39
C GLU A 88 -6.94 -1.34 20.87
N TYR A 89 -6.02 -1.16 19.91
CA TYR A 89 -5.83 0.12 19.24
C TYR A 89 -7.10 0.54 18.47
N LEU A 90 -7.68 -0.37 17.69
CA LEU A 90 -8.93 -0.14 16.97
C LEU A 90 -10.05 0.34 17.89
N GLN A 91 -10.30 -0.41 18.95
CA GLN A 91 -11.36 -0.09 19.92
C GLN A 91 -11.16 1.28 20.61
N GLN A 92 -9.92 1.72 20.73
CA GLN A 92 -9.59 3.00 21.38
C GLN A 92 -9.81 4.21 20.45
N TYR A 93 -9.55 4.07 19.16
CA TYR A 93 -9.45 5.22 18.25
C TYR A 93 -10.51 5.25 17.15
N VAL A 94 -11.19 4.15 16.87
CA VAL A 94 -12.22 4.09 15.82
C VAL A 94 -13.61 3.94 16.45
N ASP A 95 -14.44 4.98 16.31
CA ASP A 95 -15.83 4.99 16.80
C ASP A 95 -16.80 4.62 15.68
N TRP A 96 -16.75 3.35 15.22
CA TRP A 96 -17.64 2.85 14.18
C TRP A 96 -19.15 2.98 14.52
N LYS A 97 -19.51 2.99 15.83
CA LYS A 97 -20.90 3.19 16.24
C LYS A 97 -21.35 4.63 16.06
N GLY A 98 -20.51 5.60 16.42
CA GLY A 98 -20.77 7.01 16.17
C GLY A 98 -20.89 7.32 14.69
N PHE A 99 -19.94 6.82 13.90
CA PHE A 99 -19.99 6.91 12.43
C PHE A 99 -21.28 6.29 11.87
N GLY A 100 -21.59 5.04 12.21
CA GLY A 100 -22.77 4.34 11.72
C GLY A 100 -24.08 5.03 12.09
N SER A 101 -24.18 5.56 13.30
CA SER A 101 -25.37 6.29 13.77
C SER A 101 -25.62 7.60 13.01
N ARG A 102 -24.59 8.21 12.43
CA ARG A 102 -24.70 9.39 11.57
C ARG A 102 -25.12 9.05 10.14
N ILE A 103 -24.65 7.92 9.63
CA ILE A 103 -24.84 7.51 8.22
C ILE A 103 -26.16 6.78 8.03
N PHE A 104 -26.53 5.91 8.98
CA PHE A 104 -27.70 5.05 8.88
C PHE A 104 -28.82 5.53 9.80
N THR A 105 -30.04 5.58 9.30
CA THR A 105 -31.23 5.91 10.09
C THR A 105 -31.60 4.83 11.11
N ASP A 106 -31.17 3.59 10.87
CA ASP A 106 -31.39 2.42 11.72
C ASP A 106 -30.09 1.61 11.73
N LEU A 107 -29.27 1.85 12.74
CA LEU A 107 -27.95 1.21 12.86
C LEU A 107 -28.05 -0.29 13.12
N ASP A 108 -29.05 -0.73 13.90
CA ASP A 108 -29.25 -2.13 14.22
C ASP A 108 -29.53 -2.92 12.94
N LYS A 109 -30.46 -2.41 12.14
CA LYS A 109 -30.81 -3.02 10.85
C LYS A 109 -29.64 -2.97 9.85
N ALA A 110 -28.86 -1.88 9.84
CA ALA A 110 -27.67 -1.79 9.01
C ALA A 110 -26.61 -2.82 9.42
N SER A 111 -26.43 -3.04 10.72
CA SER A 111 -25.49 -4.01 11.27
C SER A 111 -25.88 -5.48 10.98
N GLU A 112 -27.16 -5.74 10.75
CA GLU A 112 -27.62 -7.06 10.27
C GLU A 112 -27.25 -7.32 8.80
N LEU A 113 -27.11 -6.23 8.01
CA LEU A 113 -26.85 -6.31 6.57
C LEU A 113 -25.37 -6.19 6.20
N CYS A 114 -24.59 -5.46 6.97
CA CYS A 114 -23.17 -5.27 6.72
C CYS A 114 -22.38 -5.05 8.03
N ASP A 115 -21.08 -5.33 7.96
CA ASP A 115 -20.12 -4.99 8.98
C ASP A 115 -19.84 -3.48 8.90
N ILE A 116 -20.29 -2.72 9.91
CA ILE A 116 -20.19 -1.25 9.93
C ILE A 116 -18.74 -0.77 10.06
N GLU A 117 -17.92 -1.46 10.86
CA GLU A 117 -16.49 -1.15 10.98
C GLU A 117 -15.79 -1.30 9.62
N LYS A 118 -16.05 -2.43 8.97
CA LYS A 118 -15.50 -2.67 7.63
C LYS A 118 -16.02 -1.66 6.60
N PHE A 119 -17.29 -1.28 6.66
CA PHE A 119 -17.89 -0.28 5.77
C PHE A 119 -17.19 1.08 5.95
N GLU A 120 -16.97 1.52 7.18
CA GLU A 120 -16.26 2.76 7.50
C GLU A 120 -14.83 2.75 6.92
N LEU A 121 -14.09 1.68 7.15
CA LEU A 121 -12.72 1.50 6.63
C LEU A 121 -12.70 1.46 5.10
N ASP A 122 -13.58 0.72 4.46
CA ASP A 122 -13.67 0.63 3.00
C ASP A 122 -14.01 2.01 2.39
N LEU A 123 -14.92 2.77 3.01
CA LEU A 123 -15.27 4.12 2.57
C LEU A 123 -14.08 5.09 2.73
N TYR A 124 -13.35 5.01 3.85
CA TYR A 124 -12.13 5.77 4.06
C TYR A 124 -11.09 5.46 2.96
N PHE A 125 -10.85 4.19 2.63
CA PHE A 125 -9.95 3.82 1.55
C PHE A 125 -10.40 4.33 0.18
N ILE A 126 -11.69 4.38 -0.09
CA ILE A 126 -12.22 5.02 -1.30
C ILE A 126 -11.85 6.52 -1.29
N CYS A 127 -12.10 7.22 -0.19
CA CYS A 127 -11.82 8.66 -0.07
C CYS A 127 -10.36 9.01 -0.35
N ILE A 128 -9.41 8.31 0.25
CA ILE A 128 -7.97 8.60 0.07
C ILE A 128 -7.46 8.29 -1.35
N HIS A 129 -8.16 7.44 -2.11
CA HIS A 129 -7.81 7.12 -3.50
C HIS A 129 -8.50 8.02 -4.53
N MET A 130 -9.57 8.72 -4.14
CA MET A 130 -10.35 9.59 -5.05
C MET A 130 -9.55 10.69 -5.75
N PRO A 131 -8.52 11.33 -5.11
CA PRO A 131 -7.72 12.34 -5.81
C PRO A 131 -7.02 11.85 -7.08
N GLY A 132 -6.83 10.52 -7.22
CA GLY A 132 -6.27 9.90 -8.42
C GLY A 132 -7.30 9.55 -9.50
N VAL A 133 -8.59 9.83 -9.28
CA VAL A 133 -9.67 9.49 -10.20
C VAL A 133 -10.21 10.77 -10.85
N PRO A 134 -10.29 10.86 -12.19
CA PRO A 134 -10.74 12.06 -12.90
C PRO A 134 -12.27 12.24 -12.83
N VAL A 135 -12.84 12.16 -11.64
CA VAL A 135 -14.27 12.45 -11.35
C VAL A 135 -14.34 13.51 -10.28
N GLU A 136 -15.41 14.29 -10.27
CA GLU A 136 -15.66 15.20 -9.17
C GLU A 136 -15.87 14.41 -7.88
N SER A 137 -14.84 14.36 -7.07
CA SER A 137 -14.80 13.59 -5.82
C SER A 137 -15.36 14.37 -4.62
N LYS A 138 -16.02 15.48 -4.90
CA LYS A 138 -16.67 16.30 -3.87
C LYS A 138 -17.78 15.50 -3.19
N GLY A 139 -17.69 15.37 -1.89
CA GLY A 139 -18.75 14.78 -1.07
C GLY A 139 -18.40 13.49 -0.34
N PHE A 140 -17.42 12.71 -0.80
CA PHE A 140 -17.09 11.48 -0.07
C PHE A 140 -16.42 11.75 1.29
N PHE A 141 -15.59 12.78 1.39
CA PHE A 141 -15.01 13.20 2.66
C PHE A 141 -16.05 13.79 3.63
N ASP A 142 -17.18 14.29 3.12
CA ASP A 142 -18.27 14.83 3.94
C ASP A 142 -19.00 13.76 4.78
N PHE A 143 -18.76 12.48 4.50
CA PHE A 143 -19.23 11.38 5.34
C PHE A 143 -18.49 11.28 6.66
N PHE A 144 -17.31 11.90 6.78
CA PHE A 144 -16.44 11.83 7.94
C PHE A 144 -16.34 13.17 8.65
N THR A 145 -16.20 13.14 9.96
CA THR A 145 -15.71 14.29 10.73
C THR A 145 -14.19 14.40 10.58
N ALA A 146 -13.62 15.55 10.93
CA ALA A 146 -12.18 15.73 10.90
C ALA A 146 -11.47 14.75 11.85
N ASP A 147 -12.03 14.54 13.05
CA ASP A 147 -11.45 13.63 14.05
C ASP A 147 -11.49 12.17 13.57
N GLU A 148 -12.55 11.74 12.89
CA GLU A 148 -12.63 10.40 12.30
C GLU A 148 -11.59 10.22 11.20
N LEU A 149 -11.40 11.20 10.32
CA LEU A 149 -10.38 11.14 9.29
C LEU A 149 -8.97 11.07 9.89
N GLU A 150 -8.69 11.84 10.92
CA GLU A 150 -7.39 11.81 11.62
C GLU A 150 -7.14 10.46 12.27
N ASN A 151 -8.13 9.92 12.98
CA ASN A 151 -8.04 8.60 13.62
C ASN A 151 -7.89 7.47 12.61
N LEU A 152 -8.65 7.50 11.51
CA LEU A 152 -8.56 6.51 10.44
C LEU A 152 -7.23 6.58 9.68
N ALA A 153 -6.67 7.78 9.46
CA ALA A 153 -5.35 7.95 8.87
C ALA A 153 -4.25 7.41 9.80
N ALA A 154 -4.31 7.74 11.08
CA ALA A 154 -3.39 7.19 12.07
C ALA A 154 -3.45 5.66 12.14
N PHE A 155 -4.64 5.10 12.06
CA PHE A 155 -4.89 3.67 12.04
C PHE A 155 -4.47 3.01 10.73
N GLY A 156 -5.06 3.43 9.59
CA GLY A 156 -4.90 2.75 8.30
C GLY A 156 -3.50 2.91 7.72
N ASP A 157 -2.99 4.12 7.69
CA ASP A 157 -1.75 4.43 7.00
C ASP A 157 -0.51 4.19 7.88
N ASN A 158 -0.60 4.44 9.17
CA ASN A 158 0.55 4.33 10.06
C ASN A 158 0.56 3.02 10.84
N TYR A 159 -0.52 2.69 11.54
CA TYR A 159 -0.49 1.56 12.46
C TYR A 159 -0.56 0.22 11.75
N VAL A 160 -1.47 0.05 10.76
CA VAL A 160 -1.56 -1.19 9.99
C VAL A 160 -0.27 -1.44 9.21
N MET A 161 0.30 -0.40 8.59
CA MET A 161 1.55 -0.51 7.85
C MET A 161 2.72 -0.85 8.79
N TYR A 162 2.78 -0.22 9.95
CA TYR A 162 3.81 -0.50 10.95
C TYR A 162 3.73 -1.92 11.50
N VAL A 163 2.53 -2.37 11.87
CA VAL A 163 2.33 -3.71 12.46
C VAL A 163 2.51 -4.80 11.43
N ARG A 164 1.89 -4.66 10.26
CA ARG A 164 1.83 -5.72 9.26
C ARG A 164 3.08 -5.77 8.37
N PHE A 165 3.59 -4.63 7.96
CA PHE A 165 4.67 -4.52 6.98
C PHE A 165 5.94 -3.86 7.52
N GLY A 166 5.87 -3.21 8.66
CA GLY A 166 6.98 -2.56 9.31
C GLY A 166 7.77 -3.48 10.23
N HIS A 167 8.39 -2.88 11.24
CA HIS A 167 9.24 -3.60 12.17
C HIS A 167 8.65 -3.62 13.59
N HIS A 168 7.36 -3.84 13.71
CA HIS A 168 6.72 -3.99 15.01
C HIS A 168 7.45 -5.06 15.85
N PRO A 169 7.83 -4.80 17.11
CA PRO A 169 8.66 -5.71 17.91
C PRO A 169 8.08 -7.13 18.03
N LYS A 170 6.75 -7.24 18.13
CA LYS A 170 6.05 -8.53 18.24
C LYS A 170 5.93 -9.30 16.92
N SER A 171 6.33 -8.69 15.79
CA SER A 171 6.37 -9.36 14.49
C SER A 171 7.63 -10.20 14.27
N ASN A 172 8.62 -10.08 15.15
CA ASN A 172 9.93 -10.73 15.01
C ASN A 172 10.59 -10.48 13.63
N GLY A 173 10.45 -9.26 13.10
CA GLY A 173 11.02 -8.87 11.81
C GLY A 173 10.28 -9.42 10.58
N ARG A 174 9.18 -10.14 10.72
CA ARG A 174 8.44 -10.74 9.60
C ARG A 174 7.89 -9.69 8.63
N GLY A 175 7.43 -8.55 9.14
CA GLY A 175 6.89 -7.47 8.31
C GLY A 175 7.90 -6.96 7.30
N TYR A 176 9.04 -6.46 7.72
CA TYR A 176 10.05 -5.90 6.81
C TYR A 176 10.79 -6.96 5.99
N SER A 177 10.87 -8.20 6.49
CA SER A 177 11.51 -9.29 5.75
C SER A 177 10.84 -9.61 4.41
N LEU A 178 9.61 -9.15 4.21
CA LEU A 178 8.90 -9.29 2.94
C LEU A 178 9.63 -8.56 1.78
N SER A 179 10.31 -7.46 2.08
CA SER A 179 11.03 -6.64 1.09
C SER A 179 12.51 -6.99 0.95
N GLU A 180 13.03 -7.91 1.77
CA GLU A 180 14.45 -8.28 1.80
C GLU A 180 14.99 -8.73 0.42
N SER A 181 14.20 -9.53 -0.30
CA SER A 181 14.60 -10.02 -1.63
C SER A 181 14.74 -8.89 -2.65
N LEU A 182 13.86 -7.88 -2.59
CA LEU A 182 13.92 -6.70 -3.46
C LEU A 182 15.12 -5.81 -3.11
N LEU A 183 15.38 -5.60 -1.83
CA LEU A 183 16.53 -4.82 -1.38
C LEU A 183 17.85 -5.50 -1.79
N ASN A 184 17.96 -6.81 -1.63
CA ASN A 184 19.14 -7.58 -2.05
C ASN A 184 19.35 -7.50 -3.57
N ASP A 185 18.30 -7.52 -4.37
CA ASP A 185 18.37 -7.33 -5.83
C ASP A 185 18.94 -5.95 -6.19
N PHE A 186 18.49 -4.90 -5.50
CA PHE A 186 19.04 -3.55 -5.71
C PHE A 186 20.52 -3.47 -5.34
N ILE A 187 20.91 -3.97 -4.17
CA ILE A 187 22.31 -3.97 -3.71
C ILE A 187 23.18 -4.74 -4.70
N THR A 188 22.78 -5.96 -5.07
CA THR A 188 23.55 -6.81 -5.98
C THR A 188 23.76 -6.15 -7.35
N LYS A 189 22.76 -5.44 -7.86
CA LYS A 189 22.88 -4.71 -9.13
C LYS A 189 23.75 -3.47 -9.00
N ALA A 190 23.68 -2.75 -7.90
CA ALA A 190 24.53 -1.60 -7.64
C ALA A 190 26.03 -1.99 -7.49
N ASP A 191 26.32 -3.18 -6.97
CA ASP A 191 27.67 -3.68 -6.80
C ASP A 191 28.26 -4.30 -8.10
N SER A 192 27.43 -4.50 -9.12
CA SER A 192 27.82 -5.15 -10.40
C SER A 192 28.18 -4.18 -11.53
N ASP A 193 27.96 -2.89 -11.34
CA ASP A 193 28.31 -1.80 -12.23
C ASP A 193 29.62 -1.12 -11.78
#